data_ec9239f2afcd41f20c7d595dd25a0009
#
_entry.id   ec9239f2afcd41f20c7d595dd25a0009
#
_cell.length_a   1.000
_cell.length_b   1.000
_cell.length_c   1.000
_cell.angle_alpha   90.00
_cell.angle_beta   90.00
_cell.angle_gamma   90.00
#
_symmetry.space_group_name_H-M   'P 1'
#
loop_
_entity.id
_entity.type
_entity.pdbx_description
1 polymer ?
#
loop_
_entity_poly.entity_id
_entity_poly.type
_entity_poly.pdbx_seq_one_letter_code
_entity_poly.pdbx_strand_id
1 'polypeptide(L)' 'MSHVFISHVEEDQSLARRIAEYLEAQGYRAWYYERDSVPGVSYLIQTGEAIRRAVAVLLIVSPDAIGSY' A
#
# COMPACT_ATOMS: atom_id res chain seq x y z
N MET A 1 -0.47 -3.50 15.66
CA MET A 1 0.28 -4.54 14.94
C MET A 1 0.86 -3.99 13.65
N SER A 2 2.05 -4.45 13.33
CA SER A 2 2.77 -3.98 12.17
C SER A 2 2.23 -4.58 10.87
N HIS A 3 2.46 -3.92 9.78
CA HIS A 3 2.02 -4.35 8.45
C HIS A 3 3.08 -4.02 7.41
N VAL A 4 2.93 -4.61 6.23
CA VAL A 4 3.71 -4.24 5.06
C VAL A 4 2.95 -3.13 4.34
N PHE A 5 3.58 -1.98 4.17
CA PHE A 5 2.98 -0.87 3.42
C PHE A 5 3.27 -1.07 1.93
N ILE A 6 2.23 -1.07 1.12
CA ILE A 6 2.38 -1.25 -0.33
C ILE A 6 2.25 0.12 -1.00
N SER A 7 3.36 0.60 -1.56
CA SER A 7 3.41 1.86 -2.28
C SER A 7 3.23 1.59 -3.77
N HIS A 8 2.32 2.30 -4.40
CA HIS A 8 1.99 2.07 -5.81
C HIS A 8 1.33 3.32 -6.39
N VAL A 9 1.28 3.39 -7.73
CA VAL A 9 0.50 4.41 -8.42
C VAL A 9 -0.92 3.90 -8.63
N GLU A 10 -1.86 4.80 -8.90
CA GLU A 10 -3.28 4.46 -9.00
C GLU A 10 -3.54 3.39 -10.06
N GLU A 11 -2.83 3.45 -11.16
CA GLU A 11 -2.98 2.48 -12.26
C GLU A 11 -2.66 1.05 -11.84
N ASP A 12 -1.89 0.87 -10.76
CA ASP A 12 -1.46 -0.43 -10.27
C ASP A 12 -2.25 -0.90 -9.05
N GLN A 13 -3.41 -0.30 -8.76
CA GLN A 13 -4.14 -0.65 -7.55
C GLN A 13 -4.63 -2.11 -7.53
N SER A 14 -4.97 -2.67 -8.70
CA SER A 14 -5.38 -4.07 -8.74
C SER A 14 -4.20 -5.01 -8.44
N LEU A 15 -3.00 -4.65 -8.85
CA LEU A 15 -1.80 -5.39 -8.53
C LEU A 15 -1.48 -5.27 -7.03
N ALA A 16 -1.64 -4.06 -6.47
CA ALA A 16 -1.46 -3.85 -5.04
C ALA A 16 -2.40 -4.73 -4.23
N ARG A 17 -3.66 -4.83 -4.66
CA ARG A 17 -4.63 -5.70 -4.00
C ARG A 17 -4.21 -7.16 -4.05
N ARG A 18 -3.76 -7.62 -5.20
CA ARG A 18 -3.32 -9.02 -5.35
C ARG A 18 -2.13 -9.33 -4.46
N ILE A 19 -1.18 -8.41 -4.37
CA ILE A 19 -0.02 -8.56 -3.51
C ILE A 19 -0.45 -8.58 -2.04
N ALA A 20 -1.36 -7.68 -1.65
CA ALA A 20 -1.86 -7.65 -0.29
C ALA A 20 -2.55 -8.96 0.07
N GLU A 21 -3.38 -9.47 -0.83
CA GLU A 21 -4.08 -10.74 -0.59
C GLU A 21 -3.10 -11.90 -0.47
N TYR A 22 -2.06 -11.92 -1.29
CA TYR A 22 -1.03 -12.94 -1.20
C TYR A 22 -0.30 -12.88 0.14
N LEU A 23 0.10 -11.69 0.56
CA LEU A 23 0.79 -11.52 1.84
C LEU A 23 -0.11 -11.95 3.01
N GLU A 24 -1.38 -11.60 2.96
CA GLU A 24 -2.31 -11.96 4.02
C GLU A 24 -2.56 -13.47 4.07
N ALA A 25 -2.56 -14.13 2.91
CA ALA A 25 -2.66 -15.58 2.85
C ALA A 25 -1.43 -16.26 3.48
N GLN A 26 -0.29 -15.57 3.51
CA GLN A 26 0.94 -16.07 4.13
C GLN A 26 1.04 -15.69 5.61
N GLY A 27 0.04 -15.04 6.16
CA GLY A 27 0.01 -14.65 7.55
C GLY A 27 0.56 -13.27 7.86
N TYR A 28 0.87 -12.49 6.86
CA TYR A 28 1.34 -11.10 7.04
C TYR A 28 0.17 -10.14 6.93
N ARG A 29 0.30 -8.98 7.55
CA ARG A 29 -0.66 -7.89 7.38
C ARG A 29 -0.15 -6.96 6.30
N ALA A 30 -1.08 -6.42 5.49
CA ALA A 30 -0.73 -5.50 4.41
C ALA A 30 -1.61 -4.26 4.47
N TRP A 31 -1.08 -3.15 4.00
CA TRP A 31 -1.81 -1.89 3.93
C TRP A 31 -1.59 -1.27 2.55
N TYR A 32 -2.67 -0.99 1.84
CA TYR A 32 -2.60 -0.17 0.63
C TYR A 32 -3.81 0.78 0.62
N TYR A 33 -3.61 1.93 0.01
CA TYR A 33 -4.48 3.07 0.21
C TYR A 33 -5.95 2.81 -0.16
N GLU A 34 -6.22 2.25 -1.33
CA GLU A 34 -7.59 2.13 -1.83
C GLU A 34 -8.48 1.27 -0.93
N ARG A 35 -7.91 0.25 -0.30
CA ARG A 35 -8.67 -0.64 0.60
C ARG A 35 -8.70 -0.12 2.03
N ASP A 36 -7.57 0.39 2.49
CA ASP A 36 -7.34 0.56 3.92
C ASP A 36 -7.45 2.01 4.39
N SER A 37 -7.64 2.95 3.47
CA SER A 37 -7.79 4.36 3.82
C SER A 37 -9.13 4.61 4.52
N VAL A 38 -9.13 5.61 5.41
CA VAL A 38 -10.31 6.00 6.15
C VAL A 38 -10.87 7.28 5.52
N PRO A 39 -12.13 7.28 5.08
CA PRO A 39 -12.76 8.49 4.52
C PRO A 39 -12.74 9.64 5.53
N GLY A 40 -12.50 10.84 5.03
CA GLY A 40 -12.50 12.04 5.86
C GLY A 40 -11.18 12.35 6.53
N VAL A 41 -10.20 11.47 6.42
CA VAL A 41 -8.86 11.70 6.96
C VAL A 41 -7.93 12.07 5.81
N SER A 42 -7.06 13.07 6.04
CA SER A 42 -6.11 13.53 5.04
C SER A 42 -5.25 12.38 4.50
N TYR A 43 -5.08 12.37 3.17
CA TYR A 43 -4.20 11.39 2.52
C TYR A 43 -2.80 11.40 3.14
N LEU A 44 -2.21 12.60 3.30
CA LEU A 44 -0.85 12.72 3.83
C LEU A 44 -0.76 12.21 5.27
N ILE A 45 -1.77 12.48 6.09
CA ILE A 45 -1.75 12.06 7.48
C ILE A 45 -1.85 10.54 7.59
N GLN A 46 -2.81 9.94 6.92
CA GLN A 46 -3.02 8.50 7.11
C GLN A 46 -1.96 7.66 6.41
N THR A 47 -1.45 8.09 5.25
CA THR A 47 -0.35 7.36 4.62
C THR A 47 0.94 7.50 5.42
N GLY A 48 1.20 8.69 5.97
CA GLY A 48 2.35 8.90 6.84
C GLY A 48 2.30 8.00 8.08
N GLU A 49 1.12 7.87 8.70
CA GLU A 49 0.93 6.97 9.85
C GLU A 49 1.14 5.52 9.45
N ALA A 50 0.60 5.11 8.31
CA ALA A 50 0.72 3.73 7.85
C ALA A 50 2.19 3.38 7.58
N ILE A 51 2.95 4.30 6.97
CA ILE A 51 4.37 4.09 6.72
C ILE A 51 5.13 4.01 8.04
N ARG A 52 4.83 4.91 8.97
CA ARG A 52 5.50 4.94 10.27
C ARG A 52 5.33 3.63 11.03
N ARG A 53 4.18 2.97 10.86
CA ARG A 53 3.87 1.71 11.55
C ARG A 53 4.28 0.47 10.78
N ALA A 54 4.78 0.65 9.56
CA ALA A 54 5.12 -0.47 8.70
C ALA A 54 6.40 -1.15 9.17
N VAL A 55 6.44 -2.48 9.05
CA VAL A 55 7.68 -3.24 9.25
C VAL A 55 8.51 -3.24 7.98
N ALA A 56 7.86 -3.02 6.83
CA ALA A 56 8.54 -2.97 5.54
C ALA A 56 7.68 -2.18 4.57
N VAL A 57 8.32 -1.55 3.60
CA VAL A 57 7.64 -0.85 2.51
C VAL A 57 7.94 -1.61 1.23
N LEU A 58 6.88 -2.05 0.56
CA LEU A 58 6.99 -2.71 -0.73
C LEU A 58 6.62 -1.72 -1.81
N LEU A 59 7.57 -1.40 -2.67
CA LEU A 59 7.35 -0.44 -3.76
C LEU A 59 7.09 -1.18 -5.05
N ILE A 60 5.91 -0.97 -5.64
CA ILE A 60 5.58 -1.53 -6.94
C ILE A 60 6.14 -0.59 -8.00
N VAL A 61 7.07 -1.11 -8.81
CA VAL A 61 7.65 -0.37 -9.92
C VAL A 61 7.20 -1.04 -11.21
N SER A 62 6.39 -0.31 -11.97
CA SER A 62 5.83 -0.78 -13.24
C SER A 62 6.09 0.29 -14.30
N PRO A 63 5.83 -0.02 -15.58
CA PRO A 63 5.92 1.03 -16.61
C PRO A 63 5.03 2.23 -16.30
N ASP A 64 3.85 2.02 -15.71
CA ASP A 64 2.97 3.12 -15.32
C ASP A 64 3.58 3.96 -14.20
N ALA A 65 4.18 3.31 -13.20
CA ALA A 65 4.85 4.00 -12.11
C ALA A 65 6.03 4.83 -12.63
N ILE A 66 6.83 4.26 -13.53
CA ILE A 66 7.97 4.96 -14.12
C ILE A 66 7.48 6.16 -14.92
N GLY A 67 6.41 6.02 -15.67
CA GLY A 67 5.84 7.11 -16.44
C GLY A 67 5.24 8.22 -15.59
N SER A 68 4.89 7.92 -14.32
CA SER A 68 4.31 8.89 -13.39
C SER A 68 5.37 9.70 -12.63
N TYR A 69 6.59 9.24 -12.64
CA TYR A 69 7.68 9.94 -11.98
C TYR A 69 8.54 10.70 -12.99
#